data_1e034c4da3612fbd722fd1a9516f4a66
#
_entry.id   1e034c4da3612fbd722fd1a9516f4a66
#
_cell.length_a   1.000
_cell.length_b   1.000
_cell.length_c   1.000
_cell.angle_alpha   90.00
_cell.angle_beta   90.00
_cell.angle_gamma   90.00
#
_symmetry.space_group_name_H-M   'P 1'
#
loop_
_entity.id
_entity.type
_entity.pdbx_description
1 polymer ?
#
loop_
_entity_poly.entity_id
_entity_poly.type
_entity_poly.pdbx_seq_one_letter_code
_entity_poly.pdbx_strand_id
1 'polypeptide(L)'
;MGDVLPTLRVAAIQAAPVFLDREATTEKASRLIREAGAGGARLVGFPEGFIPGHPLWYHFLSASSGRSRQLATQLFLNSVEVPSPTTDRLCQAAREAGVYAVIGFCERMPGTTGTMYNSQLFVSPH
;
A
#
# COMPACT_ATOMS: atom_id res chain seq x y z
N MET A 1 34.49 -4.63 20.03
CA MET A 1 33.71 -5.80 19.56
C MET A 1 32.49 -5.27 18.85
N GLY A 2 32.32 -5.55 17.56
CA GLY A 2 31.14 -5.08 16.82
C GLY A 2 29.93 -5.98 17.09
N ASP A 3 28.72 -5.43 17.02
CA ASP A 3 27.49 -6.19 17.15
C ASP A 3 27.37 -7.18 15.99
N VAL A 4 27.07 -8.43 16.28
CA VAL A 4 26.74 -9.45 15.27
C VAL A 4 25.25 -9.36 15.00
N LEU A 5 24.88 -8.72 13.89
CA LEU A 5 23.49 -8.60 13.48
C LEU A 5 23.07 -9.83 12.66
N PRO A 6 21.82 -10.30 12.82
CA PRO A 6 21.33 -11.43 12.03
C PRO A 6 21.14 -11.03 10.56
N THR A 7 21.38 -11.98 9.66
CA THR A 7 21.02 -11.82 8.25
C THR A 7 19.52 -12.05 8.07
N LEU A 8 18.84 -11.12 7.39
CA LEU A 8 17.42 -11.22 7.08
C LEU A 8 17.21 -11.31 5.57
N ARG A 9 16.29 -12.18 5.17
CA ARG A 9 15.77 -12.16 3.80
C ARG A 9 14.63 -11.15 3.72
N VAL A 10 14.74 -10.23 2.77
CA VAL A 10 13.73 -9.20 2.51
C VAL A 10 13.20 -9.31 1.10
N ALA A 11 11.96 -8.88 0.87
CA ALA A 11 11.36 -8.80 -0.44
C ALA A 11 10.97 -7.37 -0.77
N ALA A 12 11.45 -6.85 -1.89
CA ALA A 12 10.98 -5.61 -2.48
C ALA A 12 9.96 -5.94 -3.58
N ILE A 13 8.73 -5.51 -3.41
CA ILE A 13 7.66 -5.77 -4.35
C ILE A 13 7.77 -4.81 -5.54
N GLN A 14 7.99 -5.37 -6.73
CA GLN A 14 7.95 -4.67 -8.00
C GLN A 14 6.72 -5.13 -8.77
N ALA A 15 5.59 -4.48 -8.53
CA ALA A 15 4.32 -4.81 -9.15
C ALA A 15 3.49 -3.54 -9.35
N ALA A 16 2.63 -3.53 -10.37
CA ALA A 16 1.65 -2.48 -10.56
C ALA A 16 0.45 -2.72 -9.62
N PRO A 17 -0.20 -1.67 -9.09
CA PRO A 17 -1.51 -1.80 -8.47
C PRO A 17 -2.58 -2.17 -9.51
N VAL A 18 -3.76 -2.56 -9.06
CA VAL A 18 -4.97 -2.46 -9.89
C VAL A 18 -5.43 -1.01 -9.77
N PHE A 19 -5.06 -0.22 -10.77
CA PHE A 19 -5.06 1.24 -10.70
C PHE A 19 -6.43 1.83 -10.34
N LEU A 20 -6.46 2.62 -9.27
CA LEU A 20 -7.65 3.25 -8.68
C LEU A 20 -8.75 2.27 -8.24
N ASP A 21 -8.37 1.02 -7.99
CA ASP A 21 -9.23 0.00 -7.37
C ASP A 21 -8.62 -0.45 -6.04
N ARG A 22 -9.12 0.10 -4.94
CA ARG A 22 -8.64 -0.21 -3.57
C ARG A 22 -8.80 -1.69 -3.24
N GLU A 23 -9.96 -2.26 -3.54
CA GLU A 23 -10.28 -3.64 -3.14
C GLU A 23 -9.41 -4.65 -3.89
N ALA A 24 -9.32 -4.53 -5.21
CA ALA A 24 -8.50 -5.41 -6.02
C ALA A 24 -7.00 -5.24 -5.72
N THR A 25 -6.54 -4.01 -5.43
CA THR A 25 -5.15 -3.77 -5.05
C THR A 25 -4.84 -4.34 -3.67
N THR A 26 -5.77 -4.25 -2.71
CA THR A 26 -5.61 -4.84 -1.37
C THR A 26 -5.53 -6.37 -1.46
N GLU A 27 -6.36 -7.00 -2.28
CA GLU A 27 -6.28 -8.44 -2.54
C GLU A 27 -4.93 -8.84 -3.14
N LYS A 28 -4.48 -8.08 -4.14
CA LYS A 28 -3.17 -8.29 -4.75
C LYS A 28 -2.03 -8.13 -3.75
N ALA A 29 -2.06 -7.08 -2.92
CA ALA A 29 -1.05 -6.85 -1.88
C ALA A 29 -1.03 -8.00 -0.87
N SER A 30 -2.19 -8.44 -0.40
CA SER A 30 -2.33 -9.56 0.54
C SER A 30 -1.75 -10.86 -0.02
N ARG A 31 -2.00 -11.14 -1.29
CA ARG A 31 -1.43 -12.31 -1.99
C ARG A 31 0.10 -12.20 -2.09
N LEU A 32 0.63 -11.04 -2.49
CA LEU A 32 2.09 -10.82 -2.61
C LEU A 32 2.80 -10.89 -1.25
N ILE A 33 2.17 -10.46 -0.16
CA ILE A 33 2.70 -10.62 1.21
C ILE A 33 2.85 -12.12 1.53
N ARG A 34 1.81 -12.93 1.25
CA ARG A 34 1.85 -14.38 1.49
C ARG A 34 2.89 -15.07 0.63
N GLU A 35 2.99 -14.72 -0.64
CA GLU A 35 3.99 -15.26 -1.57
C GLU A 35 5.42 -14.97 -1.10
N ALA A 36 5.69 -13.73 -0.67
CA ALA A 36 6.99 -13.34 -0.14
C ALA A 36 7.35 -14.12 1.13
N GLY A 37 6.40 -14.28 2.06
CA GLY A 37 6.58 -15.08 3.27
C GLY A 37 6.86 -16.55 2.96
N ALA A 38 6.12 -17.14 2.02
CA ALA A 38 6.36 -18.50 1.54
C ALA A 38 7.76 -18.65 0.91
N GLY A 39 8.27 -17.58 0.27
CA GLY A 39 9.65 -17.50 -0.23
C GLY A 39 10.72 -17.26 0.84
N GLY A 40 10.33 -17.21 2.11
CA GLY A 40 11.24 -17.05 3.25
C GLY A 40 11.59 -15.61 3.60
N ALA A 41 10.90 -14.61 3.03
CA ALA A 41 11.07 -13.22 3.44
C ALA A 41 10.59 -13.00 4.88
N ARG A 42 11.27 -12.12 5.60
CA ARG A 42 10.89 -11.69 6.96
C ARG A 42 10.37 -10.25 6.96
N LEU A 43 10.70 -9.50 5.93
CA LEU A 43 10.23 -8.14 5.70
C LEU A 43 9.84 -7.99 4.22
N VAL A 44 8.72 -7.37 3.97
CA VAL A 44 8.17 -7.12 2.62
C VAL A 44 7.91 -5.63 2.47
N GLY A 45 8.47 -5.00 1.45
CA GLY A 45 8.27 -3.58 1.14
C GLY A 45 7.52 -3.38 -0.18
N PHE A 46 6.52 -2.51 -0.17
CA PHE A 46 5.72 -2.10 -1.33
C PHE A 46 6.08 -0.70 -1.80
N PRO A 47 5.82 -0.36 -3.07
CA PRO A 47 6.01 0.98 -3.59
C PRO A 47 5.17 2.05 -2.88
N GLU A 48 5.62 3.29 -3.03
CA GLU A 48 4.88 4.49 -2.63
C GLU A 48 3.50 4.51 -3.30
N GLY A 49 2.46 4.87 -2.55
CA GLY A 49 1.11 5.02 -3.06
C GLY A 49 0.53 3.76 -3.72
N PHE A 50 0.99 2.57 -3.34
CA PHE A 50 0.59 1.31 -3.98
C PHE A 50 -0.93 1.11 -3.94
N ILE A 51 -1.59 1.48 -2.84
CA ILE A 51 -3.04 1.38 -2.72
C ILE A 51 -3.63 2.80 -2.73
N PRO A 52 -4.48 3.13 -3.69
CA PRO A 52 -4.93 2.37 -4.86
C PRO A 52 -4.08 2.64 -6.11
N GLY A 53 -2.99 3.36 -6.01
CA GLY A 53 -2.09 3.75 -7.08
C GLY A 53 -1.62 5.18 -6.92
N HIS A 54 -0.35 5.43 -7.26
CA HIS A 54 0.23 6.77 -7.20
C HIS A 54 -0.34 7.68 -8.30
N PRO A 55 -0.62 8.96 -8.04
CA PRO A 55 -1.26 9.88 -8.99
C PRO A 55 -0.33 10.35 -10.11
N LEU A 56 0.23 9.43 -10.89
CA LEU A 56 1.20 9.71 -11.96
C LEU A 56 0.68 10.62 -13.06
N TRP A 57 -0.63 10.73 -13.24
CA TRP A 57 -1.22 11.57 -14.30
C TRP A 57 -0.88 13.06 -14.14
N TYR A 58 -0.54 13.53 -12.95
CA TYR A 58 -0.12 14.92 -12.74
C TYR A 58 1.17 15.29 -13.48
N HIS A 59 1.95 14.30 -13.91
CA HIS A 59 3.12 14.52 -14.75
C HIS A 59 2.78 14.72 -16.24
N PHE A 60 1.57 14.35 -16.67
CA PHE A 60 1.19 14.31 -18.07
C PHE A 60 -0.06 15.13 -18.40
N LEU A 61 -0.90 15.38 -17.41
CA LEU A 61 -2.16 16.11 -17.56
C LEU A 61 -2.13 17.41 -16.77
N SER A 62 -2.73 18.47 -17.34
CA SER A 62 -2.96 19.70 -16.56
C SER A 62 -3.85 19.40 -15.35
N ALA A 63 -3.47 19.92 -14.18
CA ALA A 63 -4.24 19.77 -12.94
C ALA A 63 -5.67 20.34 -13.07
N SER A 64 -5.86 21.37 -13.91
CA SER A 64 -7.16 22.00 -14.18
C SER A 64 -8.03 21.24 -15.19
N SER A 65 -7.50 20.21 -15.85
CA SER A 65 -8.26 19.45 -16.85
C SER A 65 -9.41 18.66 -16.21
N GLY A 66 -10.50 18.48 -16.96
CA GLY A 66 -11.61 17.64 -16.51
C GLY A 66 -11.18 16.21 -16.19
N ARG A 67 -10.23 15.67 -16.98
CA ARG A 67 -9.70 14.33 -16.76
C ARG A 67 -8.92 14.21 -15.47
N SER A 68 -8.04 15.18 -15.16
CA SER A 68 -7.31 15.19 -13.88
C SER A 68 -8.26 15.25 -12.69
N ARG A 69 -9.31 16.07 -12.75
CA ARG A 69 -10.34 16.13 -11.68
C ARG A 69 -11.07 14.81 -11.50
N GLN A 70 -11.44 14.13 -12.59
CA GLN A 70 -12.07 12.80 -12.53
C GLN A 70 -11.15 11.78 -11.85
N LEU A 71 -9.88 11.72 -12.23
CA LEU A 71 -8.90 10.82 -11.66
C LEU A 71 -8.64 11.12 -10.18
N ALA A 72 -8.54 12.40 -9.81
CA ALA A 72 -8.38 12.83 -8.42
C ALA A 72 -9.60 12.42 -7.57
N THR A 73 -10.81 12.53 -8.10
CA THR A 73 -12.03 12.05 -7.43
C THR A 73 -11.99 10.54 -7.22
N GLN A 74 -11.60 9.77 -8.24
CA GLN A 74 -11.46 8.32 -8.13
C GLN A 74 -10.38 7.93 -7.11
N LEU A 75 -9.25 8.64 -7.10
CA LEU A 75 -8.22 8.44 -6.10
C LEU A 75 -8.76 8.65 -4.70
N PHE A 76 -9.45 9.76 -4.45
CA PHE A 76 -10.03 10.06 -3.13
C PHE A 76 -11.02 8.98 -2.69
N LEU A 77 -11.94 8.57 -3.56
CA LEU A 77 -12.94 7.55 -3.27
C LEU A 77 -12.33 6.18 -2.96
N ASN A 78 -11.18 5.88 -3.59
CA ASN A 78 -10.45 4.62 -3.40
C ASN A 78 -9.26 4.74 -2.44
N SER A 79 -9.03 5.90 -1.83
CA SER A 79 -8.01 6.06 -0.78
C SER A 79 -8.42 5.32 0.49
N VAL A 80 -7.44 4.93 1.29
CA VAL A 80 -7.62 4.11 2.48
C VAL A 80 -7.89 4.97 3.70
N GLU A 81 -8.84 4.61 4.50
CA GLU A 81 -9.00 5.12 5.87
C GLU A 81 -8.26 4.21 6.85
N VAL A 82 -7.73 4.78 7.92
CA VAL A 82 -7.03 4.04 8.97
C VAL A 82 -7.67 4.35 10.32
N PRO A 83 -8.18 3.32 11.04
CA PRO A 83 -8.30 1.91 10.66
C PRO A 83 -9.44 1.64 9.64
N SER A 84 -9.37 0.52 8.94
CA SER A 84 -10.41 0.12 7.97
C SER A 84 -10.30 -1.38 7.63
N PRO A 85 -11.31 -1.97 6.96
CA PRO A 85 -11.21 -3.34 6.45
C PRO A 85 -9.99 -3.58 5.55
N THR A 86 -9.52 -2.56 4.83
CA THR A 86 -8.28 -2.65 4.04
C THR A 86 -7.07 -2.90 4.94
N THR A 87 -6.89 -2.09 6.00
CA THR A 87 -5.78 -2.28 6.95
C THR A 87 -5.86 -3.60 7.68
N ASP A 88 -7.07 -4.05 8.05
CA ASP A 88 -7.29 -5.34 8.72
C ASP A 88 -6.86 -6.52 7.84
N ARG A 89 -7.19 -6.49 6.54
CA ARG A 89 -6.79 -7.54 5.58
C ARG A 89 -5.27 -7.59 5.38
N LEU A 90 -4.60 -6.45 5.34
CA LEU A 90 -3.14 -6.38 5.23
C LEU A 90 -2.47 -6.91 6.51
N CYS A 91 -2.98 -6.55 7.68
CA CYS A 91 -2.52 -7.08 8.97
C CYS A 91 -2.73 -8.60 9.04
N GLN A 92 -3.87 -9.10 8.58
CA GLN A 92 -4.13 -10.54 8.54
C GLN A 92 -3.15 -11.26 7.62
N ALA A 93 -2.90 -10.74 6.41
CA ALA A 93 -1.95 -11.33 5.47
C ALA A 93 -0.53 -11.39 6.03
N ALA A 94 -0.07 -10.33 6.69
CA ALA A 94 1.25 -10.28 7.34
C ALA A 94 1.36 -11.29 8.49
N ARG A 95 0.31 -11.43 9.31
CA ARG A 95 0.25 -12.40 10.40
C ARG A 95 0.29 -13.83 9.88
N GLU A 96 -0.54 -14.15 8.88
CA GLU A 96 -0.57 -15.48 8.23
C GLU A 96 0.77 -15.86 7.61
N ALA A 97 1.46 -14.88 7.01
CA ALA A 97 2.76 -15.07 6.37
C ALA A 97 3.95 -15.03 7.35
N GLY A 98 3.74 -14.58 8.60
CA GLY A 98 4.80 -14.41 9.59
C GLY A 98 5.84 -13.35 9.21
N VAL A 99 5.42 -12.27 8.53
CA VAL A 99 6.31 -11.23 8.00
C VAL A 99 5.96 -9.84 8.53
N TYR A 100 6.96 -8.99 8.62
CA TYR A 100 6.74 -7.54 8.69
C TYR A 100 6.44 -7.02 7.30
N ALA A 101 5.50 -6.08 7.16
CA ALA A 101 5.19 -5.46 5.89
C ALA A 101 5.19 -3.94 5.98
N VAL A 102 5.71 -3.28 4.95
CA VAL A 102 5.65 -1.83 4.78
C VAL A 102 4.92 -1.56 3.48
N ILE A 103 3.76 -0.92 3.55
CA ILE A 103 2.90 -0.70 2.39
C ILE A 103 2.67 0.80 2.20
N GLY A 104 3.05 1.33 1.03
CA GLY A 104 2.72 2.70 0.64
C GLY A 104 1.25 2.81 0.20
N PHE A 105 0.56 3.84 0.62
CA PHE A 105 -0.84 4.04 0.25
C PHE A 105 -1.25 5.52 0.29
N CYS A 106 -2.30 5.83 -0.46
CA CYS A 106 -3.00 7.10 -0.34
C CYS A 106 -4.02 6.99 0.79
N GLU A 107 -3.84 7.80 1.82
CA GLU A 107 -4.74 7.84 2.97
C GLU A 107 -5.74 8.98 2.81
N ARG A 108 -6.99 8.76 3.12
CA ARG A 108 -7.98 9.83 3.27
C ARG A 108 -8.39 9.99 4.72
N MET A 109 -8.55 11.24 5.14
CA MET A 109 -9.03 11.53 6.47
C MET A 109 -10.55 11.29 6.55
N PRO A 110 -11.03 10.47 7.51
CA PRO A 110 -12.46 10.27 7.72
C PRO A 110 -13.19 11.58 7.98
N GLY A 111 -14.41 11.72 7.46
CA GLY A 111 -15.27 12.87 7.69
C GLY A 111 -14.85 14.15 6.95
N THR A 112 -13.87 14.10 6.07
CA THR A 112 -13.45 15.21 5.21
C THR A 112 -13.77 14.97 3.76
N THR A 113 -13.82 16.04 2.95
CA THR A 113 -14.19 15.98 1.53
C THR A 113 -13.02 16.26 0.60
N GLY A 114 -11.80 15.91 0.98
CA GLY A 114 -10.67 16.11 0.09
C GLY A 114 -9.30 16.06 0.75
N THR A 115 -9.22 15.84 2.06
CA THR A 115 -7.93 15.71 2.74
C THR A 115 -7.36 14.31 2.52
N MET A 116 -6.21 14.25 1.85
CA MET A 116 -5.46 13.02 1.62
C MET A 116 -4.01 13.17 2.05
N TYR A 117 -3.41 12.06 2.44
CA TYR A 117 -2.00 11.95 2.80
C TYR A 117 -1.31 10.88 1.96
N ASN A 118 -0.04 11.07 1.73
CA ASN A 118 0.85 10.01 1.23
C ASN A 118 1.43 9.30 2.45
N SER A 119 0.99 8.08 2.68
CA SER A 119 1.23 7.37 3.94
C SER A 119 1.93 6.03 3.73
N GLN A 120 2.54 5.54 4.80
CA GLN A 120 3.08 4.18 4.87
C GLN A 120 2.49 3.46 6.08
N LEU A 121 1.99 2.27 5.85
CA LEU A 121 1.53 1.35 6.89
C LEU A 121 2.66 0.39 7.25
N PHE A 122 3.03 0.37 8.51
CA PHE A 122 3.96 -0.61 9.08
C PHE A 122 3.16 -1.67 9.81
N VAL A 123 3.29 -2.91 9.38
CA VAL A 123 2.54 -4.05 9.92
C VAL A 123 3.51 -5.06 10.54
N SER A 124 3.17 -5.49 11.75
CA SER A 124 3.85 -6.58 12.46
C SER A 124 3.12 -7.91 12.23
N PRO A 125 3.80 -9.06 12.27
CA PRO A 125 3.16 -10.38 12.26
C PRO A 125 2.50 -10.75 13.59
N HIS A 126 2.60 -9.88 14.62
CA HIS A 126 2.12 -10.14 15.99
C HIS A 126 0.85 -9.39 16.32
#